data_b4ada740652921c8fdddc372606ebf1c
#
_entry.id   b4ada740652921c8fdddc372606ebf1c
#
_cell.length_a   1.000
_cell.length_b   1.000
_cell.length_c   1.000
_cell.angle_alpha   90.00
_cell.angle_beta   90.00
_cell.angle_gamma   90.00
#
_symmetry.space_group_name_H-M   'P 1'
#
loop_
_entity.id
_entity.type
_entity.pdbx_description
1 polymer ?
#
loop_
_entity_poly.entity_id
_entity_poly.type
_entity_poly.pdbx_seq_one_letter_code
_entity_poly.pdbx_strand_id
1 'polypeptide(L)'
;MTENSIVSIKGLNKWFGDFHVLRDINLDVAKGERIVICGPSGSGKSTLIRCINALEEFQEGQIVVDGIELGPNLRRVDEVRREVGMVFQSFNLFPHLTVLENCTLAPIWVRNIPKKDAEAAAMKYLERVKIPHQANKFPGQMSGGQQQRVATARALTMNPKVMLFDEPTSALDPEMVKEVLDTMVDLANEGMTMLVVTHEMGFAREVADRIVFMDAGQIIEANTPVKFFDNPQHPRTQLFLSQILR
;
A
#
# COMPACT_ATOMS: atom_id res chain seq x y z
N MET A 1 -20.90 2.66 -9.74
CA MET A 1 -20.19 2.92 -8.48
C MET A 1 -21.09 2.40 -7.38
N THR A 2 -20.63 1.53 -6.52
CA THR A 2 -21.28 1.32 -5.22
C THR A 2 -21.12 2.63 -4.46
N GLU A 3 -22.19 3.17 -3.87
CA GLU A 3 -22.24 4.50 -3.22
C GLU A 3 -21.17 4.75 -2.13
N ASN A 4 -20.34 3.77 -1.82
CA ASN A 4 -19.36 3.80 -0.71
C ASN A 4 -17.93 3.41 -1.11
N SER A 5 -17.60 3.43 -2.42
CA SER A 5 -16.26 3.05 -2.91
C SER A 5 -15.28 4.22 -2.81
N ILE A 6 -14.16 4.06 -2.09
CA ILE A 6 -13.10 5.06 -1.98
C ILE A 6 -12.07 4.93 -3.11
N VAL A 7 -11.85 3.70 -3.62
CA VAL A 7 -11.06 3.44 -4.82
C VAL A 7 -11.91 2.62 -5.77
N SER A 8 -12.02 3.05 -7.03
CA SER A 8 -12.71 2.30 -8.09
C SER A 8 -11.81 2.22 -9.31
N ILE A 9 -11.58 1.02 -9.79
CA ILE A 9 -10.77 0.71 -10.97
C ILE A 9 -11.67 0.00 -11.98
N LYS A 10 -11.72 0.49 -13.22
CA LYS A 10 -12.56 -0.07 -14.28
C LYS A 10 -11.78 -0.24 -15.57
N GLY A 11 -11.76 -1.48 -16.08
CA GLY A 11 -11.15 -1.81 -17.36
C GLY A 11 -9.70 -1.38 -17.48
N LEU A 12 -8.93 -1.42 -16.37
CA LEU A 12 -7.55 -0.94 -16.35
C LEU A 12 -6.65 -1.85 -17.15
N ASN A 13 -6.00 -1.26 -18.16
CA ASN A 13 -4.98 -1.91 -18.98
C ASN A 13 -3.67 -1.13 -18.93
N LYS A 14 -2.56 -1.84 -18.72
CA LYS A 14 -1.21 -1.28 -18.66
C LYS A 14 -0.24 -2.07 -19.49
N TRP A 15 0.52 -1.36 -20.34
CA TRP A 15 1.62 -1.93 -21.11
C TRP A 15 2.95 -1.28 -20.73
N PHE A 16 4.03 -2.06 -20.79
CA PHE A 16 5.41 -1.59 -20.89
C PHE A 16 5.95 -1.97 -22.27
N GLY A 17 6.01 -1.01 -23.18
CA GLY A 17 6.23 -1.30 -24.60
C GLY A 17 5.12 -2.24 -25.11
N ASP A 18 5.50 -3.39 -25.68
CA ASP A 18 4.56 -4.40 -26.19
C ASP A 18 4.07 -5.39 -25.10
N PHE A 19 4.63 -5.31 -23.89
CA PHE A 19 4.30 -6.25 -22.83
C PHE A 19 3.08 -5.79 -22.04
N HIS A 20 1.97 -6.53 -22.15
CA HIS A 20 0.70 -6.26 -21.48
C HIS A 20 0.72 -6.78 -20.04
N VAL A 21 0.97 -5.88 -19.09
CA VAL A 21 1.20 -6.21 -17.66
C VAL A 21 -0.08 -6.29 -16.86
N LEU A 22 -1.03 -5.37 -17.09
CA LEU A 22 -2.36 -5.41 -16.45
C LEU A 22 -3.42 -5.52 -17.55
N ARG A 23 -4.36 -6.46 -17.37
CA ARG A 23 -5.31 -6.86 -18.38
C ARG A 23 -6.73 -6.80 -17.83
N ASP A 24 -7.48 -5.77 -18.23
CA ASP A 24 -8.88 -5.56 -17.85
C ASP A 24 -9.12 -5.68 -16.33
N ILE A 25 -8.30 -4.97 -15.54
CA ILE A 25 -8.46 -4.99 -14.09
C ILE A 25 -9.69 -4.18 -13.68
N ASN A 26 -10.56 -4.83 -12.91
CA ASN A 26 -11.75 -4.24 -12.30
C ASN A 26 -11.70 -4.50 -10.80
N LEU A 27 -11.68 -3.42 -9.98
CA LEU A 27 -11.59 -3.52 -8.52
C LEU A 27 -12.23 -2.30 -7.86
N ASP A 28 -13.18 -2.53 -6.99
CA ASP A 28 -13.73 -1.51 -6.10
C ASP A 28 -13.25 -1.78 -4.66
N VAL A 29 -12.91 -0.70 -3.93
CA VAL A 29 -12.47 -0.74 -2.53
C VAL A 29 -13.40 0.14 -1.71
N ALA A 30 -14.03 -0.41 -0.70
CA ALA A 30 -14.87 0.36 0.21
C ALA A 30 -14.02 1.15 1.22
N LYS A 31 -14.57 2.24 1.75
CA LYS A 31 -13.91 2.99 2.83
C LYS A 31 -13.74 2.10 4.07
N GLY A 32 -12.52 2.05 4.61
CA GLY A 32 -12.15 1.20 5.74
C GLY A 32 -11.89 -0.26 5.36
N GLU A 33 -12.05 -0.65 4.08
CA GLU A 33 -11.78 -2.01 3.63
C GLU A 33 -10.27 -2.27 3.55
N ARG A 34 -9.87 -3.46 3.96
CA ARG A 34 -8.49 -3.96 3.93
C ARG A 34 -8.39 -5.05 2.88
N ILE A 35 -7.74 -4.72 1.77
CA ILE A 35 -7.52 -5.68 0.67
C ILE A 35 -6.07 -6.14 0.70
N VAL A 36 -5.86 -7.45 0.72
CA VAL A 36 -4.56 -8.05 0.47
C VAL A 36 -4.52 -8.56 -0.96
N ILE A 37 -3.48 -8.15 -1.69
CA ILE A 37 -3.23 -8.57 -3.08
C ILE A 37 -2.05 -9.54 -3.05
N CYS A 38 -2.27 -10.78 -3.50
CA CYS A 38 -1.27 -11.83 -3.56
C CYS A 38 -1.20 -12.47 -4.94
N GLY A 39 -0.16 -13.28 -5.18
CA GLY A 39 0.06 -13.97 -6.45
C GLY A 39 1.54 -14.10 -6.79
N PRO A 40 1.91 -14.85 -7.84
CA PRO A 40 3.30 -15.07 -8.23
C PRO A 40 4.03 -13.77 -8.57
N SER A 41 5.37 -13.81 -8.52
CA SER A 41 6.20 -12.69 -8.98
C SER A 41 5.91 -12.40 -10.45
N GLY A 42 5.89 -11.11 -10.81
CA GLY A 42 5.57 -10.68 -12.18
C GLY A 42 4.09 -10.71 -12.55
N SER A 43 3.17 -11.03 -11.64
CA SER A 43 1.72 -11.03 -11.92
C SER A 43 1.07 -9.64 -12.03
N GLY A 44 1.83 -8.54 -11.81
CA GLY A 44 1.33 -7.17 -11.96
C GLY A 44 0.89 -6.48 -10.66
N LYS A 45 1.03 -7.11 -9.48
CA LYS A 45 0.56 -6.58 -8.18
C LYS A 45 1.09 -5.18 -7.85
N SER A 46 2.43 -5.02 -7.87
CA SER A 46 3.07 -3.72 -7.60
C SER A 46 2.71 -2.67 -8.65
N THR A 47 2.60 -3.08 -9.93
CA THR A 47 2.14 -2.20 -11.00
C THR A 47 0.73 -1.71 -10.76
N LEU A 48 -0.19 -2.60 -10.33
CA LEU A 48 -1.57 -2.24 -10.02
C LEU A 48 -1.65 -1.16 -8.94
N ILE A 49 -1.00 -1.36 -7.79
CA ILE A 49 -1.08 -0.36 -6.71
C ILE A 49 -0.34 0.94 -7.06
N ARG A 50 0.71 0.89 -7.89
CA ARG A 50 1.40 2.08 -8.39
C ARG A 50 0.59 2.87 -9.43
N CYS A 51 -0.36 2.24 -10.12
CA CYS A 51 -1.32 2.96 -10.95
C CYS A 51 -2.32 3.77 -10.09
N ILE A 52 -2.69 3.29 -8.89
CA ILE A 52 -3.66 3.98 -8.02
C ILE A 52 -3.16 5.36 -7.58
N ASN A 53 -1.86 5.52 -7.32
CA ASN A 53 -1.25 6.81 -6.96
C ASN A 53 -0.52 7.49 -8.13
N ALA A 54 -0.75 6.98 -9.35
CA ALA A 54 -0.16 7.49 -10.59
C ALA A 54 1.38 7.54 -10.59
N LEU A 55 2.04 6.64 -9.86
CA LEU A 55 3.48 6.38 -10.01
C LEU A 55 3.77 5.60 -11.30
N GLU A 56 2.80 4.79 -11.73
CA GLU A 56 2.78 4.15 -13.04
C GLU A 56 1.61 4.70 -13.85
N GLU A 57 1.88 5.14 -15.06
CA GLU A 57 0.87 5.53 -16.03
C GLU A 57 0.17 4.29 -16.58
N PHE A 58 -1.09 4.42 -16.96
CA PHE A 58 -1.84 3.37 -17.64
C PHE A 58 -2.40 3.89 -18.96
N GLN A 59 -2.69 3.01 -19.90
CA GLN A 59 -3.10 3.39 -21.26
C GLN A 59 -4.61 3.37 -21.43
N GLU A 60 -5.30 2.45 -20.76
CA GLU A 60 -6.76 2.29 -20.88
C GLU A 60 -7.41 2.08 -19.52
N GLY A 61 -8.67 2.43 -19.43
CA GLY A 61 -9.48 2.30 -18.23
C GLY A 61 -9.59 3.60 -17.44
N GLN A 62 -10.09 3.46 -16.22
CA GLN A 62 -10.36 4.56 -15.31
C GLN A 62 -10.01 4.16 -13.88
N ILE A 63 -9.37 5.06 -13.15
CA ILE A 63 -9.18 4.95 -11.71
C ILE A 63 -9.81 6.16 -11.05
N VAL A 64 -10.63 5.94 -10.02
CA VAL A 64 -11.20 7.00 -9.18
C VAL A 64 -10.75 6.76 -7.75
N VAL A 65 -10.17 7.78 -7.10
CA VAL A 65 -9.74 7.74 -5.70
C VAL A 65 -10.40 8.89 -4.97
N ASP A 66 -11.18 8.61 -3.95
CA ASP A 66 -11.93 9.61 -3.15
C ASP A 66 -12.71 10.61 -4.02
N GLY A 67 -13.37 10.11 -5.08
CA GLY A 67 -14.10 10.93 -6.04
C GLY A 67 -13.22 11.69 -7.05
N ILE A 68 -11.89 11.57 -6.98
CA ILE A 68 -10.94 12.17 -7.90
C ILE A 68 -10.63 11.19 -9.01
N GLU A 69 -10.99 11.52 -10.24
CA GLU A 69 -10.72 10.67 -11.39
C GLU A 69 -9.30 10.87 -11.92
N LEU A 70 -8.58 9.75 -12.06
CA LEU A 70 -7.35 9.62 -12.82
C LEU A 70 -7.68 9.03 -14.19
N GLY A 71 -7.59 9.85 -15.22
CA GLY A 71 -7.60 9.38 -16.60
C GLY A 71 -6.18 9.24 -17.15
N PRO A 72 -6.03 8.77 -18.39
CA PRO A 72 -4.71 8.63 -19.05
C PRO A 72 -3.89 9.94 -19.12
N ASN A 73 -4.55 11.08 -19.02
CA ASN A 73 -3.90 12.40 -19.04
C ASN A 73 -3.37 12.89 -17.68
N LEU A 74 -3.52 12.13 -16.63
CA LEU A 74 -3.02 12.35 -15.25
C LEU A 74 -3.22 13.78 -14.70
N ARG A 75 -4.27 14.50 -15.11
CA ARG A 75 -4.46 15.94 -14.81
C ARG A 75 -4.63 16.27 -13.32
N ARG A 76 -5.01 15.31 -12.47
CA ARG A 76 -5.29 15.54 -11.04
C ARG A 76 -4.42 14.66 -10.13
N VAL A 77 -3.23 14.29 -10.61
CA VAL A 77 -2.30 13.40 -9.89
C VAL A 77 -1.93 13.94 -8.51
N ASP A 78 -1.63 15.24 -8.41
CA ASP A 78 -1.24 15.84 -7.13
C ASP A 78 -2.36 15.80 -6.09
N GLU A 79 -3.62 15.91 -6.53
CA GLU A 79 -4.77 15.77 -5.63
C GLU A 79 -4.88 14.35 -5.10
N VAL A 80 -4.77 13.34 -5.98
CA VAL A 80 -4.78 11.92 -5.58
C VAL A 80 -3.62 11.60 -4.65
N ARG A 81 -2.40 12.05 -4.97
CA ARG A 81 -1.21 11.81 -4.15
C ARG A 81 -1.29 12.43 -2.75
N ARG A 82 -2.13 13.44 -2.55
CA ARG A 82 -2.40 13.98 -1.21
C ARG A 82 -3.27 13.05 -0.37
N GLU A 83 -4.17 12.30 -1.01
CA GLU A 83 -5.14 11.43 -0.33
C GLU A 83 -4.65 9.97 -0.22
N VAL A 84 -3.55 9.63 -0.90
CA VAL A 84 -2.99 8.27 -0.95
C VAL A 84 -1.59 8.25 -0.36
N GLY A 85 -1.42 7.55 0.77
CA GLY A 85 -0.11 7.24 1.32
C GLY A 85 0.45 5.97 0.68
N MET A 86 1.79 5.93 0.46
CA MET A 86 2.44 4.74 -0.07
C MET A 86 3.69 4.39 0.71
N VAL A 87 3.81 3.10 1.03
CA VAL A 87 4.97 2.48 1.66
C VAL A 87 5.57 1.47 0.69
N PHE A 88 6.84 1.61 0.38
CA PHE A 88 7.55 0.81 -0.61
C PHE A 88 8.36 -0.30 0.04
N GLN A 89 8.71 -1.30 -0.74
CA GLN A 89 9.65 -2.36 -0.38
C GLN A 89 11.00 -1.81 0.09
N SER A 90 11.53 -0.78 -0.57
CA SER A 90 12.85 -0.19 -0.33
C SER A 90 12.77 1.11 0.47
N PHE A 91 11.99 1.19 1.53
CA PHE A 91 11.79 2.31 2.47
C PHE A 91 11.72 3.72 1.83
N ASN A 92 12.58 4.03 0.89
CA ASN A 92 12.69 5.30 0.13
C ASN A 92 12.78 6.54 1.03
N LEU A 93 13.49 6.44 2.15
CA LEU A 93 13.78 7.58 3.02
C LEU A 93 14.86 8.46 2.41
N PHE A 94 14.75 9.76 2.64
CA PHE A 94 15.81 10.71 2.27
C PHE A 94 17.00 10.55 3.23
N PRO A 95 18.16 10.05 2.76
CA PRO A 95 19.28 9.69 3.66
C PRO A 95 19.95 10.87 4.32
N HIS A 96 19.82 12.06 3.75
CA HIS A 96 20.39 13.34 4.25
C HIS A 96 19.46 14.10 5.20
N LEU A 97 18.25 13.59 5.44
CA LEU A 97 17.27 14.15 6.38
C LEU A 97 17.14 13.24 7.60
N THR A 98 16.91 13.83 8.76
CA THR A 98 16.55 13.09 9.96
C THR A 98 15.20 12.38 9.79
N VAL A 99 14.87 11.49 10.70
CA VAL A 99 13.56 10.82 10.74
C VAL A 99 12.42 11.84 10.83
N LEU A 100 12.55 12.82 11.71
CA LEU A 100 11.55 13.88 11.88
C LEU A 100 11.40 14.70 10.60
N GLU A 101 12.49 15.08 9.95
CA GLU A 101 12.48 15.82 8.69
C GLU A 101 11.88 15.01 7.55
N ASN A 102 12.17 13.69 7.47
CA ASN A 102 11.51 12.80 6.52
C ASN A 102 9.99 12.80 6.68
N CYS A 103 9.49 12.85 7.91
CA CYS A 103 8.05 12.85 8.19
C CYS A 103 7.40 14.22 7.98
N THR A 104 8.14 15.34 8.13
CA THR A 104 7.57 16.69 8.09
C THR A 104 7.66 17.37 6.74
N LEU A 105 8.56 16.92 5.85
CA LEU A 105 8.80 17.55 4.55
C LEU A 105 7.52 17.71 3.72
N ALA A 106 6.79 16.62 3.50
CA ALA A 106 5.58 16.63 2.67
C ALA A 106 4.43 17.43 3.30
N PRO A 107 4.09 17.29 4.59
CA PRO A 107 3.11 18.15 5.24
C PRO A 107 3.40 19.65 5.10
N ILE A 108 4.64 20.07 5.25
CA ILE A 108 5.05 21.48 5.14
C ILE A 108 4.92 21.97 3.69
N TRP A 109 5.51 21.25 2.72
CA TRP A 109 5.62 21.74 1.35
C TRP A 109 4.39 21.48 0.48
N VAL A 110 3.64 20.39 0.75
CA VAL A 110 2.50 19.99 -0.08
C VAL A 110 1.17 20.46 0.50
N ARG A 111 1.03 20.38 1.85
CA ARG A 111 -0.20 20.80 2.55
C ARG A 111 -0.10 22.19 3.18
N ASN A 112 1.07 22.85 3.10
CA ASN A 112 1.35 24.16 3.71
C ASN A 112 1.08 24.18 5.23
N ILE A 113 1.32 23.08 5.92
CA ILE A 113 1.15 22.97 7.38
C ILE A 113 2.31 23.71 8.05
N PRO A 114 2.08 24.56 9.05
CA PRO A 114 3.13 25.20 9.80
C PRO A 114 4.10 24.17 10.39
N LYS A 115 5.42 24.47 10.37
CA LYS A 115 6.47 23.56 10.81
C LYS A 115 6.20 22.94 12.18
N LYS A 116 5.79 23.76 13.17
CA LYS A 116 5.48 23.31 14.53
C LYS A 116 4.37 22.25 14.55
N ASP A 117 3.31 22.45 13.76
CA ASP A 117 2.18 21.54 13.71
C ASP A 117 2.54 20.25 12.95
N ALA A 118 3.36 20.36 11.91
CA ALA A 118 3.89 19.21 11.18
C ALA A 118 4.81 18.36 12.07
N GLU A 119 5.67 18.98 12.88
CA GLU A 119 6.54 18.28 13.84
C GLU A 119 5.71 17.58 14.94
N ALA A 120 4.68 18.23 15.46
CA ALA A 120 3.78 17.62 16.45
C ALA A 120 3.03 16.41 15.85
N ALA A 121 2.52 16.53 14.63
CA ALA A 121 1.89 15.44 13.93
C ALA A 121 2.87 14.28 13.66
N ALA A 122 4.08 14.60 13.20
CA ALA A 122 5.12 13.60 12.93
C ALA A 122 5.49 12.83 14.21
N MET A 123 5.69 13.51 15.34
CA MET A 123 5.97 12.85 16.61
C MET A 123 4.84 11.91 17.04
N LYS A 124 3.57 12.31 16.90
CA LYS A 124 2.42 11.45 17.18
C LYS A 124 2.46 10.17 16.34
N TYR A 125 2.79 10.25 15.04
CA TYR A 125 2.87 9.05 14.19
C TYR A 125 4.13 8.22 14.48
N LEU A 126 5.26 8.83 14.88
CA LEU A 126 6.44 8.12 15.33
C LEU A 126 6.18 7.35 16.65
N GLU A 127 5.39 7.93 17.57
CA GLU A 127 4.90 7.21 18.76
C GLU A 127 4.03 6.02 18.39
N ARG A 128 3.11 6.22 17.46
CA ARG A 128 2.20 5.17 16.96
C ARG A 128 2.94 3.98 16.36
N VAL A 129 4.02 4.22 15.61
CA VAL A 129 4.89 3.17 15.08
C VAL A 129 6.01 2.77 16.05
N LYS A 130 5.93 3.19 17.31
CA LYS A 130 6.80 2.79 18.45
C LYS A 130 8.27 3.16 18.30
N ILE A 131 8.60 4.27 17.60
CA ILE A 131 9.98 4.75 17.40
C ILE A 131 10.19 6.26 17.62
N PRO A 132 9.51 6.92 18.58
CA PRO A 132 9.66 8.37 18.77
C PRO A 132 11.10 8.78 19.15
N HIS A 133 11.84 7.89 19.85
CA HIS A 133 13.23 8.10 20.27
C HIS A 133 14.22 8.15 19.09
N GLN A 134 13.78 7.79 17.88
CA GLN A 134 14.60 7.83 16.66
C GLN A 134 14.47 9.15 15.89
N ALA A 135 13.62 10.10 16.32
CA ALA A 135 13.27 11.32 15.58
C ALA A 135 14.46 12.11 15.03
N ASN A 136 15.55 12.20 15.81
CA ASN A 136 16.75 12.96 15.45
C ASN A 136 17.83 12.14 14.72
N LYS A 137 17.61 10.84 14.48
CA LYS A 137 18.56 9.99 13.75
C LYS A 137 18.36 10.10 12.24
N PHE A 138 19.41 9.72 11.52
CA PHE A 138 19.36 9.57 10.06
C PHE A 138 19.05 8.12 9.68
N PRO A 139 18.44 7.87 8.50
CA PRO A 139 18.09 6.51 8.05
C PRO A 139 19.23 5.50 8.14
N GLY A 140 20.45 5.89 7.78
CA GLY A 140 21.63 5.01 7.84
C GLY A 140 22.04 4.55 9.25
N GLN A 141 21.43 5.11 10.30
CA GLN A 141 21.67 4.72 11.70
C GLN A 141 20.60 3.77 12.24
N MET A 142 19.72 3.26 11.37
CA MET A 142 18.53 2.49 11.74
C MET A 142 18.51 1.11 11.09
N SER A 143 17.91 0.14 11.76
CA SER A 143 17.64 -1.17 11.16
C SER A 143 16.58 -1.04 10.04
N GLY A 144 16.51 -2.04 9.15
CA GLY A 144 15.52 -2.08 8.07
C GLY A 144 14.08 -1.96 8.60
N GLY A 145 13.72 -2.71 9.65
CA GLY A 145 12.39 -2.64 10.27
C GLY A 145 12.09 -1.26 10.87
N GLN A 146 13.08 -0.59 11.46
CA GLN A 146 12.93 0.78 11.93
C GLN A 146 12.71 1.76 10.76
N GLN A 147 13.49 1.63 9.68
CA GLN A 147 13.32 2.44 8.48
C GLN A 147 11.94 2.25 7.84
N GLN A 148 11.42 1.01 7.82
CA GLN A 148 10.08 0.72 7.30
C GLN A 148 8.98 1.35 8.16
N ARG A 149 9.12 1.34 9.47
CA ARG A 149 8.20 2.04 10.38
C ARG A 149 8.26 3.57 10.20
N VAL A 150 9.45 4.14 9.96
CA VAL A 150 9.58 5.55 9.58
C VAL A 150 8.87 5.83 8.25
N ALA A 151 9.01 4.97 7.24
CA ALA A 151 8.34 5.13 5.95
C ALA A 151 6.81 5.11 6.12
N THR A 152 6.30 4.24 7.01
CA THR A 152 4.88 4.20 7.39
C THR A 152 4.45 5.49 8.10
N ALA A 153 5.21 5.95 9.11
CA ALA A 153 4.93 7.20 9.81
C ALA A 153 4.93 8.40 8.84
N ARG A 154 5.92 8.48 7.95
CA ARG A 154 6.01 9.51 6.90
C ARG A 154 4.75 9.54 6.02
N ALA A 155 4.26 8.40 5.58
CA ALA A 155 3.04 8.32 4.78
C ALA A 155 1.82 8.80 5.57
N LEU A 156 1.71 8.41 6.85
CA LEU A 156 0.61 8.78 7.74
C LEU A 156 0.57 10.27 8.09
N THR A 157 1.73 10.98 8.11
CA THR A 157 1.76 12.43 8.41
C THR A 157 1.02 13.27 7.36
N MET A 158 0.81 12.73 6.16
CA MET A 158 -0.03 13.34 5.14
C MET A 158 -1.54 13.16 5.42
N ASN A 159 -1.92 12.45 6.49
CA ASN A 159 -3.31 12.11 6.83
C ASN A 159 -4.09 11.54 5.61
N PRO A 160 -3.57 10.48 4.99
CA PRO A 160 -4.15 9.91 3.78
C PRO A 160 -5.47 9.19 4.08
N LYS A 161 -6.35 9.10 3.07
CA LYS A 161 -7.59 8.31 3.14
C LYS A 161 -7.39 6.85 2.77
N VAL A 162 -6.33 6.56 2.02
CA VAL A 162 -5.95 5.20 1.58
C VAL A 162 -4.45 5.02 1.78
N MET A 163 -4.07 3.87 2.34
CA MET A 163 -2.68 3.44 2.44
C MET A 163 -2.40 2.30 1.48
N LEU A 164 -1.35 2.45 0.69
CA LEU A 164 -0.83 1.42 -0.22
C LEU A 164 0.48 0.87 0.35
N PHE A 165 0.59 -0.44 0.43
CA PHE A 165 1.81 -1.13 0.87
C PHE A 165 2.30 -2.06 -0.24
N ASP A 166 3.51 -1.82 -0.75
CA ASP A 166 4.14 -2.61 -1.80
C ASP A 166 5.23 -3.49 -1.20
N GLU A 167 4.88 -4.72 -0.84
CA GLU A 167 5.76 -5.73 -0.22
C GLU A 167 6.61 -5.16 0.96
N PRO A 168 5.98 -4.60 2.00
CA PRO A 168 6.67 -3.82 3.03
C PRO A 168 7.65 -4.63 3.90
N THR A 169 7.61 -5.96 3.81
CA THR A 169 8.46 -6.86 4.62
C THR A 169 9.53 -7.59 3.82
N SER A 170 9.47 -7.57 2.48
CA SER A 170 10.33 -8.41 1.63
C SER A 170 11.83 -8.06 1.65
N ALA A 171 12.18 -6.84 2.10
CA ALA A 171 13.57 -6.39 2.26
C ALA A 171 14.06 -6.50 3.71
N LEU A 172 13.32 -7.20 4.60
CA LEU A 172 13.61 -7.27 6.03
C LEU A 172 14.08 -8.66 6.45
N ASP A 173 14.94 -8.69 7.47
CA ASP A 173 15.25 -9.92 8.17
C ASP A 173 14.01 -10.44 8.92
N PRO A 174 13.82 -11.77 9.06
CA PRO A 174 12.64 -12.37 9.67
C PRO A 174 12.30 -11.84 11.08
N GLU A 175 13.32 -11.47 11.87
CA GLU A 175 13.14 -10.90 13.20
C GLU A 175 12.45 -9.53 13.18
N MET A 176 12.62 -8.76 12.09
CA MET A 176 12.06 -7.42 11.93
C MET A 176 10.68 -7.40 11.29
N VAL A 177 10.30 -8.47 10.57
CA VAL A 177 9.01 -8.61 9.88
C VAL A 177 7.85 -8.41 10.85
N LYS A 178 7.91 -9.06 12.01
CA LYS A 178 6.84 -9.02 13.00
C LYS A 178 6.50 -7.59 13.44
N GLU A 179 7.50 -6.76 13.76
CA GLU A 179 7.29 -5.39 14.24
C GLU A 179 6.58 -4.50 13.19
N VAL A 180 6.87 -4.73 11.90
CA VAL A 180 6.23 -4.01 10.79
C VAL A 180 4.80 -4.50 10.60
N LEU A 181 4.57 -5.82 10.65
CA LEU A 181 3.22 -6.39 10.55
C LEU A 181 2.34 -5.97 11.73
N ASP A 182 2.85 -5.99 12.96
CA ASP A 182 2.13 -5.51 14.14
C ASP A 182 1.67 -4.05 13.97
N THR A 183 2.54 -3.20 13.41
CA THR A 183 2.17 -1.80 13.07
C THR A 183 1.04 -1.73 12.05
N MET A 184 1.05 -2.60 11.04
CA MET A 184 -0.02 -2.66 10.02
C MET A 184 -1.33 -3.20 10.58
N VAL A 185 -1.27 -4.16 11.52
CA VAL A 185 -2.44 -4.66 12.28
C VAL A 185 -3.06 -3.53 13.10
N ASP A 186 -2.23 -2.75 13.81
CA ASP A 186 -2.70 -1.59 14.60
C ASP A 186 -3.46 -0.59 13.69
N LEU A 187 -2.92 -0.28 12.50
CA LEU A 187 -3.57 0.61 11.51
C LEU A 187 -4.89 0.03 10.98
N ALA A 188 -4.93 -1.27 10.73
CA ALA A 188 -6.13 -1.97 10.28
C ALA A 188 -7.25 -1.90 11.32
N ASN A 189 -6.91 -2.12 12.60
CA ASN A 189 -7.87 -2.07 13.71
C ASN A 189 -8.44 -0.67 13.93
N GLU A 190 -7.74 0.38 13.52
CA GLU A 190 -8.23 1.75 13.55
C GLU A 190 -9.11 2.13 12.35
N GLY A 191 -9.39 1.19 11.45
CA GLY A 191 -10.28 1.37 10.29
C GLY A 191 -9.63 2.07 9.10
N MET A 192 -8.28 2.04 8.99
CA MET A 192 -7.58 2.56 7.82
C MET A 192 -7.91 1.74 6.58
N THR A 193 -8.29 2.43 5.49
CA THR A 193 -8.42 1.76 4.18
C THR A 193 -7.04 1.38 3.67
N MET A 194 -6.82 0.11 3.35
CA MET A 194 -5.50 -0.39 2.97
C MET A 194 -5.57 -1.34 1.77
N LEU A 195 -4.63 -1.16 0.83
CA LEU A 195 -4.30 -2.17 -0.17
C LEU A 195 -2.85 -2.62 0.07
N VAL A 196 -2.67 -3.90 0.33
CA VAL A 196 -1.38 -4.47 0.75
C VAL A 196 -0.97 -5.56 -0.22
N VAL A 197 0.12 -5.34 -0.95
CA VAL A 197 0.81 -6.42 -1.69
C VAL A 197 1.76 -7.11 -0.72
N THR A 198 1.56 -8.40 -0.47
CA THR A 198 2.40 -9.15 0.46
C THR A 198 2.41 -10.64 0.15
N HIS A 199 3.46 -11.31 0.63
CA HIS A 199 3.59 -12.77 0.69
C HIS A 199 3.34 -13.33 2.10
N GLU A 200 3.04 -12.48 3.07
CA GLU A 200 2.76 -12.84 4.47
C GLU A 200 1.32 -13.35 4.63
N MET A 201 1.10 -14.64 4.37
CA MET A 201 -0.26 -15.21 4.36
C MET A 201 -0.90 -15.27 5.75
N GLY A 202 -0.11 -15.36 6.81
CA GLY A 202 -0.59 -15.25 8.20
C GLY A 202 -1.24 -13.88 8.45
N PHE A 203 -0.55 -12.80 8.07
CA PHE A 203 -1.07 -11.45 8.12
C PHE A 203 -2.32 -11.27 7.24
N ALA A 204 -2.28 -11.81 6.01
CA ALA A 204 -3.44 -11.74 5.11
C ALA A 204 -4.69 -12.40 5.71
N ARG A 205 -4.55 -13.54 6.37
CA ARG A 205 -5.64 -14.26 7.03
C ARG A 205 -6.22 -13.48 8.22
N GLU A 206 -5.37 -12.79 8.97
CA GLU A 206 -5.74 -12.05 10.18
C GLU A 206 -6.42 -10.72 9.88
N VAL A 207 -5.89 -9.96 8.90
CA VAL A 207 -6.21 -8.54 8.73
C VAL A 207 -7.16 -8.27 7.58
N ALA A 208 -7.11 -9.07 6.50
CA ALA A 208 -7.85 -8.76 5.30
C ALA A 208 -9.37 -8.94 5.46
N ASP A 209 -10.14 -8.00 4.91
CA ASP A 209 -11.57 -8.20 4.66
C ASP A 209 -11.75 -8.99 3.36
N ARG A 210 -10.86 -8.76 2.38
CA ARG A 210 -10.86 -9.45 1.08
C ARG A 210 -9.44 -9.71 0.61
N ILE A 211 -9.22 -10.89 0.03
CA ILE A 211 -7.98 -11.27 -0.64
C ILE A 211 -8.22 -11.29 -2.14
N VAL A 212 -7.34 -10.66 -2.89
CA VAL A 212 -7.33 -10.60 -4.35
C VAL A 212 -6.12 -11.37 -4.86
N PHE A 213 -6.36 -12.46 -5.57
CA PHE A 213 -5.30 -13.25 -6.20
C PHE A 213 -5.10 -12.81 -7.64
N MET A 214 -3.89 -12.41 -7.97
CA MET A 214 -3.50 -12.01 -9.32
C MET A 214 -2.56 -13.02 -9.96
N ASP A 215 -2.80 -13.32 -11.23
CA ASP A 215 -1.89 -14.11 -12.08
C ASP A 215 -1.92 -13.60 -13.52
N ALA A 216 -0.78 -13.57 -14.19
CA ALA A 216 -0.63 -13.15 -15.60
C ALA A 216 -1.31 -11.81 -15.95
N GLY A 217 -1.28 -10.86 -15.02
CA GLY A 217 -1.85 -9.51 -15.21
C GLY A 217 -3.36 -9.41 -14.99
N GLN A 218 -4.01 -10.43 -14.48
CA GLN A 218 -5.46 -10.47 -14.25
C GLN A 218 -5.79 -10.75 -12.78
N ILE A 219 -6.96 -10.29 -12.33
CA ILE A 219 -7.55 -10.76 -11.08
C ILE A 219 -8.23 -12.10 -11.38
N ILE A 220 -7.71 -13.17 -10.78
CA ILE A 220 -8.18 -14.53 -10.99
C ILE A 220 -9.28 -14.90 -9.99
N GLU A 221 -9.10 -14.47 -8.73
CA GLU A 221 -10.05 -14.75 -7.67
C GLU A 221 -10.02 -13.62 -6.63
N ALA A 222 -11.18 -13.24 -6.11
CA ALA A 222 -11.32 -12.30 -5.01
C ALA A 222 -12.36 -12.86 -4.02
N ASN A 223 -11.94 -13.10 -2.79
CA ASN A 223 -12.78 -13.71 -1.76
C ASN A 223 -12.42 -13.22 -0.35
N THR A 224 -13.31 -13.48 0.62
CA THR A 224 -12.97 -13.34 2.04
C THR A 224 -11.83 -14.30 2.42
N PRO A 225 -11.01 -13.99 3.44
CA PRO A 225 -9.90 -14.86 3.86
C PRO A 225 -10.32 -16.31 4.08
N VAL A 226 -11.42 -16.55 4.77
CA VAL A 226 -11.93 -17.92 5.04
C VAL A 226 -12.17 -18.67 3.72
N LYS A 227 -12.88 -18.08 2.77
CA LYS A 227 -13.15 -18.74 1.50
C LYS A 227 -11.89 -18.92 0.68
N PHE A 228 -11.01 -17.93 0.67
CA PHE A 228 -9.79 -17.95 -0.11
C PHE A 228 -8.82 -19.06 0.34
N PHE A 229 -8.61 -19.22 1.66
CA PHE A 229 -7.67 -20.20 2.20
C PHE A 229 -8.26 -21.59 2.35
N ASP A 230 -9.52 -21.70 2.76
CA ASP A 230 -10.11 -22.97 3.14
C ASP A 230 -10.90 -23.63 1.97
N ASN A 231 -11.37 -22.83 1.01
CA ASN A 231 -12.12 -23.30 -0.14
C ASN A 231 -11.87 -22.46 -1.41
N PRO A 232 -10.59 -22.39 -1.88
CA PRO A 232 -10.26 -21.65 -3.10
C PRO A 232 -10.99 -22.24 -4.32
N GLN A 233 -11.60 -21.37 -5.12
CA GLN A 233 -12.48 -21.80 -6.21
C GLN A 233 -11.72 -22.03 -7.53
N HIS A 234 -10.67 -21.23 -7.79
CA HIS A 234 -9.95 -21.31 -9.04
C HIS A 234 -8.75 -22.27 -8.96
N PRO A 235 -8.51 -23.15 -9.96
CA PRO A 235 -7.37 -24.09 -9.92
C PRO A 235 -6.00 -23.42 -9.75
N ARG A 236 -5.82 -22.22 -10.31
CA ARG A 236 -4.56 -21.46 -10.13
C ARG A 236 -4.36 -20.98 -8.70
N THR A 237 -5.44 -20.57 -8.02
CA THR A 237 -5.41 -20.22 -6.59
C THR A 237 -5.04 -21.42 -5.74
N GLN A 238 -5.66 -22.59 -6.01
CA GLN A 238 -5.37 -23.85 -5.32
C GLN A 238 -3.89 -24.24 -5.47
N LEU A 239 -3.36 -24.19 -6.69
CA LEU A 239 -1.96 -24.45 -6.97
C LEU A 239 -1.03 -23.51 -6.20
N PHE A 240 -1.30 -22.19 -6.26
CA PHE A 240 -0.52 -21.18 -5.56
C PHE A 240 -0.50 -21.43 -4.04
N LEU A 241 -1.67 -21.64 -3.42
CA LEU A 241 -1.77 -21.90 -1.99
C LEU A 241 -1.05 -23.20 -1.58
N SER A 242 -1.10 -24.25 -2.39
CA SER A 242 -0.39 -25.49 -2.12
C SER A 242 1.14 -25.36 -2.10
N GLN A 243 1.69 -24.32 -2.74
CA GLN A 243 3.12 -24.03 -2.79
C GLN A 243 3.62 -23.21 -1.59
N ILE A 244 2.77 -22.30 -1.07
CA ILE A 244 3.18 -21.35 -0.04
C ILE A 244 2.73 -21.72 1.39
N LEU A 245 1.76 -22.61 1.53
CA LEU A 245 1.27 -23.07 2.84
C LEU A 245 1.92 -24.41 3.31
N ARG A 246 3.06 -24.75 2.72
CA ARG A 246 3.82 -25.96 3.11
C ARG A 246 4.72 -25.70 4.31
#